data_63d1ca84b132fceeadc550b0ca0ebafd
#
_entry.id   63d1ca84b132fceeadc550b0ca0ebafd
#
_cell.length_a   1.000
_cell.length_b   1.000
_cell.length_c   1.000
_cell.angle_alpha   90.00
_cell.angle_beta   90.00
_cell.angle_gamma   90.00
#
_symmetry.space_group_name_H-M   'P 1'
#
loop_
_entity.id
_entity.type
_entity.pdbx_description
1 polymer ?
#
loop_
_entity_poly.entity_id
_entity_poly.type
_entity_poly.pdbx_seq_one_letter_code
_entity_poly.pdbx_strand_id
1 'polypeptide(L)'
;IPFCHGPTGCPVHNQIPDWNDLVFNGKWEEAIRNLHSTNNFPEFTGRVCPAPCEAACTLNLQDTPVTIKTIECAIVDRAWEQGWIKPEPAARKTGKRVAVVGSGPAGLACAQQLARVGHEVHVYEKNAQAGGLLRYGIPDFKLEKRHVERRVEQMKAEGVAFHYNTHVGKDVTAAELLDKFDAIALAGGAEQGRDLPVPGRDLYGVYFAMDFLPQQNRRVGGEPIGTNEPILAAGKHVVVIGGGDTGSDCIGTS
;
A
#
# COMPACT_ATOMS: atom_id res chain seq x y z
N ILE A 1 -19.20 -11.09 -18.47
CA ILE A 1 -18.17 -10.61 -17.51
C ILE A 1 -18.89 -9.73 -16.51
N PRO A 2 -18.81 -10.00 -15.21
CA PRO A 2 -19.44 -9.17 -14.19
C PRO A 2 -18.82 -7.76 -14.17
N PHE A 3 -19.64 -6.73 -13.93
CA PHE A 3 -19.17 -5.33 -13.93
C PHE A 3 -18.12 -5.07 -12.84
N CYS A 4 -18.23 -5.71 -11.69
CA CYS A 4 -17.28 -5.57 -10.59
C CYS A 4 -15.84 -6.04 -10.95
N HIS A 5 -15.72 -7.03 -11.85
CA HIS A 5 -14.45 -7.54 -12.39
C HIS A 5 -14.00 -6.78 -13.65
N GLY A 6 -14.92 -6.10 -14.32
CA GLY A 6 -14.68 -5.44 -15.61
C GLY A 6 -13.94 -4.10 -15.51
N PRO A 7 -13.75 -3.42 -16.65
CA PRO A 7 -13.00 -2.16 -16.72
C PRO A 7 -13.58 -1.01 -15.87
N THR A 8 -14.86 -1.08 -15.53
CA THR A 8 -15.55 -0.10 -14.68
C THR A 8 -15.51 -0.47 -13.20
N GLY A 9 -15.01 -1.66 -12.86
CA GLY A 9 -14.90 -2.20 -11.52
C GLY A 9 -13.48 -2.23 -11.01
N CYS A 10 -12.99 -3.45 -10.67
CA CYS A 10 -11.66 -3.63 -10.13
C CYS A 10 -10.56 -3.40 -11.19
N PRO A 11 -9.64 -2.42 -11.01
CA PRO A 11 -8.61 -2.11 -12.00
C PRO A 11 -7.53 -3.19 -12.14
N VAL A 12 -7.41 -4.11 -11.16
CA VAL A 12 -6.51 -5.27 -11.23
C VAL A 12 -7.24 -6.55 -11.62
N HIS A 13 -8.51 -6.44 -12.02
CA HIS A 13 -9.33 -7.55 -12.49
C HIS A 13 -9.42 -8.71 -11.49
N ASN A 14 -9.62 -8.41 -10.20
CA ASN A 14 -9.87 -9.44 -9.19
C ASN A 14 -11.06 -10.31 -9.59
N GLN A 15 -10.89 -11.62 -9.46
CA GLN A 15 -11.91 -12.63 -9.80
C GLN A 15 -12.99 -12.69 -8.70
N ILE A 16 -13.70 -11.56 -8.52
CA ILE A 16 -14.60 -11.31 -7.39
C ILE A 16 -15.72 -12.35 -7.28
N PRO A 17 -16.45 -12.72 -8.33
CA PRO A 17 -17.47 -13.74 -8.22
C PRO A 17 -16.92 -15.11 -7.83
N ASP A 18 -15.74 -15.46 -8.33
CA ASP A 18 -15.14 -16.78 -8.12
C ASP A 18 -14.76 -16.98 -6.64
N TRP A 19 -14.03 -16.01 -6.03
CA TRP A 19 -13.69 -16.14 -4.62
C TRP A 19 -14.89 -15.90 -3.68
N ASN A 20 -15.93 -15.17 -4.11
CA ASN A 20 -17.19 -15.10 -3.37
C ASN A 20 -17.90 -16.47 -3.34
N ASP A 21 -17.96 -17.17 -4.46
CA ASP A 21 -18.53 -18.53 -4.53
C ASP A 21 -17.72 -19.51 -3.67
N LEU A 22 -16.40 -19.42 -3.72
CA LEU A 22 -15.52 -20.25 -2.87
C LEU A 22 -15.78 -20.01 -1.37
N VAL A 23 -15.92 -18.75 -0.94
CA VAL A 23 -16.27 -18.40 0.45
C VAL A 23 -17.66 -18.94 0.81
N PHE A 24 -18.66 -18.76 -0.04
CA PHE A 24 -20.00 -19.28 0.16
C PHE A 24 -20.01 -20.80 0.37
N ASN A 25 -19.20 -21.52 -0.37
CA ASN A 25 -19.02 -22.98 -0.25
C ASN A 25 -18.06 -23.41 0.87
N GLY A 26 -17.59 -22.50 1.71
CA GLY A 26 -16.66 -22.79 2.82
C GLY A 26 -15.21 -23.06 2.42
N LYS A 27 -14.85 -22.84 1.15
CA LYS A 27 -13.53 -23.14 0.55
C LYS A 27 -12.55 -21.97 0.71
N TRP A 28 -12.30 -21.56 1.94
CA TRP A 28 -11.52 -20.37 2.25
C TRP A 28 -10.06 -20.42 1.79
N GLU A 29 -9.42 -21.60 1.84
CA GLU A 29 -8.05 -21.75 1.38
C GLU A 29 -7.95 -21.64 -0.15
N GLU A 30 -8.95 -22.13 -0.88
CA GLU A 30 -9.05 -21.94 -2.33
C GLU A 30 -9.33 -20.47 -2.66
N ALA A 31 -10.17 -19.80 -1.85
CA ALA A 31 -10.50 -18.39 -2.03
C ALA A 31 -9.26 -17.47 -1.92
N ILE A 32 -8.37 -17.70 -0.92
CA ILE A 32 -7.15 -16.91 -0.83
C ILE A 32 -6.18 -17.18 -1.98
N ARG A 33 -6.09 -18.42 -2.49
CA ARG A 33 -5.27 -18.74 -3.68
C ARG A 33 -5.80 -18.02 -4.91
N ASN A 34 -7.11 -18.02 -5.11
CA ASN A 34 -7.77 -17.30 -6.20
C ASN A 34 -7.53 -15.78 -6.08
N LEU A 35 -7.71 -15.20 -4.89
CA LEU A 35 -7.50 -13.78 -4.63
C LEU A 35 -6.04 -13.36 -4.86
N HIS A 36 -5.07 -14.14 -4.40
CA HIS A 36 -3.65 -13.89 -4.62
C HIS A 36 -3.21 -14.01 -6.09
N SER A 37 -4.00 -14.63 -6.96
CA SER A 37 -3.66 -14.73 -8.39
C SER A 37 -3.66 -13.37 -9.10
N THR A 38 -4.39 -12.40 -8.56
CA THR A 38 -4.53 -11.04 -9.12
C THR A 38 -4.12 -9.93 -8.16
N ASN A 39 -4.05 -10.22 -6.84
CA ASN A 39 -3.77 -9.23 -5.81
C ASN A 39 -2.72 -9.74 -4.81
N ASN A 40 -1.57 -9.09 -4.78
CA ASN A 40 -0.47 -9.44 -3.87
C ASN A 40 -0.83 -9.20 -2.40
N PHE A 41 -1.59 -8.14 -2.11
CA PHE A 41 -1.78 -7.63 -0.74
C PHE A 41 -3.26 -7.32 -0.44
N PRO A 42 -4.11 -8.35 -0.38
CA PRO A 42 -5.54 -8.14 -0.11
C PRO A 42 -5.83 -7.46 1.24
N GLU A 43 -4.95 -7.59 2.22
CA GLU A 43 -5.08 -6.89 3.50
C GLU A 43 -4.93 -5.38 3.39
N PHE A 44 -4.22 -4.87 2.37
CA PHE A 44 -4.12 -3.44 2.12
C PHE A 44 -5.37 -2.95 1.37
N THR A 45 -5.68 -3.58 0.25
CA THR A 45 -6.85 -3.22 -0.56
C THR A 45 -8.15 -3.45 0.18
N GLY A 46 -8.29 -4.55 0.90
CA GLY A 46 -9.46 -4.84 1.73
C GLY A 46 -9.73 -3.80 2.83
N ARG A 47 -8.72 -3.02 3.24
CA ARG A 47 -8.86 -1.95 4.24
C ARG A 47 -8.97 -0.56 3.65
N VAL A 48 -8.19 -0.24 2.61
CA VAL A 48 -8.03 1.16 2.17
C VAL A 48 -8.42 1.44 0.72
N CYS A 49 -8.78 0.42 -0.06
CA CYS A 49 -9.25 0.61 -1.43
C CYS A 49 -10.60 1.37 -1.44
N PRO A 50 -10.81 2.35 -2.34
CA PRO A 50 -12.10 3.02 -2.51
C PRO A 50 -13.20 2.10 -3.08
N ALA A 51 -12.86 0.85 -3.40
CA ALA A 51 -13.76 -0.22 -3.84
C ALA A 51 -14.64 0.16 -5.06
N PRO A 52 -14.06 0.56 -6.20
CA PRO A 52 -14.85 0.84 -7.41
C PRO A 52 -15.64 -0.40 -7.87
N CYS A 53 -15.24 -1.60 -7.47
CA CYS A 53 -15.97 -2.83 -7.69
C CYS A 53 -17.33 -2.87 -6.97
N GLU A 54 -17.45 -2.27 -5.79
CA GLU A 54 -18.73 -2.14 -5.08
C GLU A 54 -19.63 -1.11 -5.78
N ALA A 55 -19.06 0.02 -6.21
CA ALA A 55 -19.79 1.02 -7.00
C ALA A 55 -20.32 0.44 -8.32
N ALA A 56 -19.56 -0.46 -8.97
CA ALA A 56 -19.93 -1.14 -10.21
C ALA A 56 -20.84 -2.38 -10.00
N CYS A 57 -21.15 -2.74 -8.77
CA CYS A 57 -22.00 -3.89 -8.47
C CYS A 57 -23.42 -3.65 -8.97
N THR A 58 -23.98 -4.59 -9.73
CA THR A 58 -25.36 -4.45 -10.27
C THR A 58 -26.43 -4.45 -9.19
N LEU A 59 -26.19 -5.04 -8.04
CA LEU A 59 -27.10 -4.93 -6.88
C LEU A 59 -27.24 -3.50 -6.38
N ASN A 60 -26.22 -2.67 -6.58
CA ASN A 60 -26.23 -1.24 -6.20
C ASN A 60 -27.26 -0.40 -6.97
N LEU A 61 -27.92 -0.97 -7.99
CA LEU A 61 -28.98 -0.28 -8.74
C LEU A 61 -30.33 -0.25 -7.98
N GLN A 62 -30.58 -1.24 -7.14
CA GLN A 62 -31.87 -1.43 -6.47
C GLN A 62 -31.75 -1.62 -4.96
N ASP A 63 -30.56 -1.97 -4.48
CA ASP A 63 -30.24 -2.28 -3.10
C ASP A 63 -28.80 -1.90 -2.77
N THR A 64 -28.25 -2.39 -1.66
CA THR A 64 -26.85 -2.24 -1.30
C THR A 64 -25.95 -3.18 -2.12
N PRO A 65 -24.75 -2.74 -2.52
CA PRO A 65 -23.80 -3.61 -3.21
C PRO A 65 -23.33 -4.76 -2.32
N VAL A 66 -22.81 -5.80 -2.93
CA VAL A 66 -22.02 -6.81 -2.21
C VAL A 66 -20.84 -6.12 -1.51
N THR A 67 -20.62 -6.42 -0.24
CA THR A 67 -19.50 -5.88 0.56
C THR A 67 -18.18 -6.55 0.17
N ILE A 68 -17.76 -6.33 -1.07
CA ILE A 68 -16.64 -7.01 -1.74
C ILE A 68 -15.35 -6.80 -0.96
N LYS A 69 -15.07 -5.56 -0.58
CA LYS A 69 -13.87 -5.19 0.17
C LYS A 69 -13.82 -5.87 1.54
N THR A 70 -14.95 -5.97 2.22
CA THR A 70 -15.04 -6.65 3.53
C THR A 70 -14.79 -8.15 3.41
N ILE A 71 -15.34 -8.78 2.36
CA ILE A 71 -15.11 -10.22 2.10
C ILE A 71 -13.65 -10.47 1.74
N GLU A 72 -13.06 -9.64 0.88
CA GLU A 72 -11.64 -9.68 0.54
C GLU A 72 -10.75 -9.62 1.80
N CYS A 73 -11.06 -8.67 2.70
CA CYS A 73 -10.36 -8.51 3.98
C CYS A 73 -10.51 -9.76 4.87
N ALA A 74 -11.72 -10.33 4.96
CA ALA A 74 -11.99 -11.53 5.74
C ALA A 74 -11.24 -12.76 5.21
N ILE A 75 -11.15 -12.90 3.88
CA ILE A 75 -10.39 -14.00 3.26
C ILE A 75 -8.92 -13.94 3.67
N VAL A 76 -8.28 -12.79 3.53
CA VAL A 76 -6.84 -12.66 3.80
C VAL A 76 -6.53 -12.72 5.30
N ASP A 77 -7.36 -12.13 6.16
CA ASP A 77 -7.15 -12.19 7.60
C ASP A 77 -7.25 -13.63 8.10
N ARG A 78 -8.28 -14.37 7.68
CA ARG A 78 -8.41 -15.80 7.98
C ARG A 78 -7.22 -16.61 7.45
N ALA A 79 -6.73 -16.29 6.26
CA ALA A 79 -5.58 -16.99 5.67
C ALA A 79 -4.29 -16.80 6.48
N TRP A 80 -4.08 -15.61 7.04
CA TRP A 80 -2.98 -15.36 7.96
C TRP A 80 -3.16 -16.10 9.30
N GLU A 81 -4.35 -16.09 9.87
CA GLU A 81 -4.66 -16.79 11.13
C GLU A 81 -4.45 -18.30 11.02
N GLN A 82 -4.81 -18.87 9.86
CA GLN A 82 -4.67 -20.30 9.58
C GLN A 82 -3.27 -20.70 9.08
N GLY A 83 -2.37 -19.71 8.87
CA GLY A 83 -1.01 -19.98 8.37
C GLY A 83 -0.96 -20.49 6.93
N TRP A 84 -1.96 -20.18 6.12
CA TRP A 84 -1.99 -20.55 4.69
C TRP A 84 -1.08 -19.67 3.84
N ILE A 85 -0.85 -18.42 4.28
CA ILE A 85 0.08 -17.50 3.61
C ILE A 85 1.49 -17.79 4.10
N LYS A 86 2.34 -18.26 3.20
CA LYS A 86 3.74 -18.62 3.46
C LYS A 86 4.66 -17.95 2.46
N PRO A 87 5.95 -17.77 2.78
CA PRO A 87 6.94 -17.35 1.80
C PRO A 87 7.03 -18.34 0.62
N GLU A 88 7.13 -17.80 -0.58
CA GLU A 88 7.22 -18.56 -1.84
C GLU A 88 8.55 -18.24 -2.54
N PRO A 89 9.70 -18.73 -2.05
CA PRO A 89 10.97 -18.50 -2.69
C PRO A 89 11.02 -19.20 -4.07
N ALA A 90 11.61 -18.52 -5.04
CA ALA A 90 11.72 -19.05 -6.40
C ALA A 90 12.54 -20.35 -6.44
N ALA A 91 12.02 -21.37 -7.12
CA ALA A 91 12.70 -22.65 -7.30
C ALA A 91 13.97 -22.55 -8.18
N ARG A 92 14.03 -21.57 -9.08
CA ARG A 92 15.16 -21.33 -9.98
C ARG A 92 15.52 -19.85 -10.00
N LYS A 93 16.81 -19.55 -9.99
CA LYS A 93 17.32 -18.19 -10.16
C LYS A 93 17.55 -17.89 -11.65
N THR A 94 17.17 -16.70 -12.07
CA THR A 94 17.35 -16.23 -13.47
C THR A 94 18.75 -15.67 -13.73
N GLY A 95 19.49 -15.34 -12.67
CA GLY A 95 20.76 -14.63 -12.75
C GLY A 95 20.62 -13.13 -13.06
N LYS A 96 19.39 -12.64 -13.18
CA LYS A 96 19.10 -11.21 -13.41
C LYS A 96 18.88 -10.47 -12.11
N ARG A 97 19.39 -9.23 -12.05
CA ARG A 97 19.32 -8.33 -10.90
C ARG A 97 18.42 -7.15 -11.21
N VAL A 98 17.47 -6.87 -10.35
CA VAL A 98 16.51 -5.77 -10.53
C VAL A 98 16.51 -4.85 -9.31
N ALA A 99 16.67 -3.55 -9.54
CA ALA A 99 16.44 -2.53 -8.53
C ALA A 99 15.00 -2.03 -8.60
N VAL A 100 14.33 -1.95 -7.45
CA VAL A 100 13.00 -1.32 -7.31
C VAL A 100 13.17 -0.07 -6.45
N VAL A 101 12.83 1.08 -7.00
CA VAL A 101 12.96 2.38 -6.30
C VAL A 101 11.61 2.76 -5.71
N GLY A 102 11.54 2.72 -4.38
CA GLY A 102 10.33 2.95 -3.59
C GLY A 102 9.68 1.66 -3.10
N SER A 103 9.29 1.66 -1.84
CA SER A 103 8.65 0.53 -1.13
C SER A 103 7.17 0.78 -0.81
N GLY A 104 6.51 1.65 -1.56
CA GLY A 104 5.06 1.76 -1.53
C GLY A 104 4.38 0.50 -2.09
N PRO A 105 3.03 0.40 -2.08
CA PRO A 105 2.32 -0.82 -2.51
C PRO A 105 2.70 -1.28 -3.92
N ALA A 106 2.91 -0.37 -4.85
CA ALA A 106 3.32 -0.70 -6.22
C ALA A 106 4.74 -1.31 -6.27
N GLY A 107 5.70 -0.70 -5.55
CA GLY A 107 7.06 -1.21 -5.48
C GLY A 107 7.15 -2.55 -4.77
N LEU A 108 6.42 -2.74 -3.67
CA LEU A 108 6.34 -4.02 -2.97
C LEU A 108 5.75 -5.12 -3.86
N ALA A 109 4.64 -4.86 -4.57
CA ALA A 109 4.03 -5.83 -5.47
C ALA A 109 4.98 -6.21 -6.62
N CYS A 110 5.61 -5.23 -7.25
CA CYS A 110 6.62 -5.45 -8.28
C CYS A 110 7.79 -6.30 -7.77
N ALA A 111 8.34 -5.94 -6.61
CA ALA A 111 9.46 -6.65 -6.00
C ALA A 111 9.12 -8.11 -5.67
N GLN A 112 7.94 -8.36 -5.11
CA GLN A 112 7.50 -9.71 -4.77
C GLN A 112 7.35 -10.59 -6.01
N GLN A 113 6.68 -10.09 -7.05
CA GLN A 113 6.49 -10.85 -8.28
C GLN A 113 7.83 -11.16 -8.97
N LEU A 114 8.74 -10.18 -9.04
CA LEU A 114 10.06 -10.38 -9.61
C LEU A 114 10.91 -11.39 -8.81
N ALA A 115 10.82 -11.35 -7.48
CA ALA A 115 11.52 -12.33 -6.64
C ALA A 115 10.98 -13.75 -6.83
N ARG A 116 9.65 -13.91 -6.90
CA ARG A 116 8.99 -15.22 -7.10
C ARG A 116 9.30 -15.85 -8.45
N VAL A 117 9.56 -15.07 -9.51
CA VAL A 117 10.03 -15.59 -10.79
C VAL A 117 11.54 -15.82 -10.85
N GLY A 118 12.27 -15.51 -9.77
CA GLY A 118 13.67 -15.88 -9.58
C GLY A 118 14.71 -14.81 -9.84
N HIS A 119 14.29 -13.55 -10.00
CA HIS A 119 15.24 -12.44 -10.07
C HIS A 119 15.84 -12.14 -8.69
N GLU A 120 17.05 -11.60 -8.65
CA GLU A 120 17.65 -10.98 -7.47
C GLU A 120 17.09 -9.55 -7.37
N VAL A 121 16.31 -9.28 -6.33
CA VAL A 121 15.55 -8.02 -6.21
C VAL A 121 16.03 -7.20 -5.03
N HIS A 122 16.36 -5.94 -5.29
CA HIS A 122 16.78 -4.96 -4.30
C HIS A 122 15.81 -3.77 -4.28
N VAL A 123 15.15 -3.54 -3.16
CA VAL A 123 14.23 -2.42 -2.95
C VAL A 123 14.97 -1.29 -2.24
N TYR A 124 14.98 -0.11 -2.82
CA TYR A 124 15.56 1.10 -2.26
C TYR A 124 14.47 2.01 -1.69
N GLU A 125 14.54 2.27 -0.39
CA GLU A 125 13.56 3.08 0.34
C GLU A 125 14.27 4.25 1.05
N LYS A 126 13.80 5.47 0.83
CA LYS A 126 14.37 6.68 1.44
C LYS A 126 14.08 6.82 2.93
N ASN A 127 12.99 6.23 3.41
CA ASN A 127 12.60 6.22 4.81
C ASN A 127 13.24 5.06 5.58
N ALA A 128 13.11 5.10 6.91
CA ALA A 128 13.64 4.08 7.80
C ALA A 128 12.90 2.72 7.71
N GLN A 129 11.68 2.72 7.19
CA GLN A 129 10.84 1.53 7.08
C GLN A 129 10.15 1.47 5.71
N ALA A 130 9.84 0.24 5.26
CA ALA A 130 9.05 0.03 4.05
C ALA A 130 7.56 0.32 4.25
N GLY A 131 6.87 0.57 3.14
CA GLY A 131 5.41 0.73 3.08
C GLY A 131 4.94 2.02 2.41
N GLY A 132 5.82 3.00 2.20
CA GLY A 132 5.44 4.28 1.59
C GLY A 132 4.24 4.91 2.29
N LEU A 133 3.20 5.29 1.55
CA LEU A 133 1.99 5.89 2.12
C LEU A 133 1.17 4.94 2.99
N LEU A 134 1.28 3.61 2.84
CA LEU A 134 0.64 2.65 3.75
C LEU A 134 1.15 2.81 5.19
N ARG A 135 2.43 3.19 5.34
CA ARG A 135 3.03 3.44 6.65
C ARG A 135 2.97 4.90 7.06
N TYR A 136 3.35 5.81 6.17
CA TYR A 136 3.57 7.22 6.52
C TYR A 136 2.40 8.14 6.15
N GLY A 137 1.45 7.70 5.33
CA GLY A 137 0.27 8.48 4.96
C GLY A 137 -0.98 8.05 5.70
N ILE A 138 -1.27 6.77 5.71
CA ILE A 138 -2.52 6.21 6.26
C ILE A 138 -2.40 6.02 7.78
N PRO A 139 -3.34 6.53 8.59
CA PRO A 139 -3.34 6.34 10.03
C PRO A 139 -3.59 4.88 10.46
N ASP A 140 -3.10 4.51 11.65
CA ASP A 140 -3.22 3.16 12.20
C ASP A 140 -4.67 2.70 12.41
N PHE A 141 -5.59 3.62 12.67
CA PHE A 141 -7.02 3.28 12.81
C PHE A 141 -7.68 2.82 11.50
N LYS A 142 -7.05 3.09 10.33
CA LYS A 142 -7.45 2.52 9.03
C LYS A 142 -6.62 1.31 8.63
N LEU A 143 -5.30 1.35 8.89
CA LEU A 143 -4.37 0.30 8.52
C LEU A 143 -3.25 0.18 9.57
N GLU A 144 -3.36 -0.78 10.46
CA GLU A 144 -2.33 -1.10 11.44
C GLU A 144 -1.04 -1.53 10.73
N LYS A 145 0.10 -0.99 11.15
CA LYS A 145 1.41 -1.19 10.48
C LYS A 145 1.89 -2.64 10.53
N ARG A 146 1.40 -3.45 11.49
CA ARG A 146 1.67 -4.91 11.54
C ARG A 146 1.33 -5.64 10.23
N HIS A 147 0.32 -5.15 9.48
CA HIS A 147 -0.04 -5.75 8.18
C HIS A 147 1.04 -5.49 7.12
N VAL A 148 1.66 -4.32 7.15
CA VAL A 148 2.80 -4.00 6.28
C VAL A 148 4.04 -4.78 6.69
N GLU A 149 4.32 -4.84 7.99
CA GLU A 149 5.48 -5.51 8.55
C GLU A 149 5.52 -6.99 8.21
N ARG A 150 4.40 -7.71 8.45
CA ARG A 150 4.35 -9.16 8.16
C ARG A 150 4.57 -9.45 6.66
N ARG A 151 4.12 -8.57 5.75
CA ARG A 151 4.38 -8.74 4.32
C ARG A 151 5.84 -8.46 3.97
N VAL A 152 6.44 -7.44 4.54
CA VAL A 152 7.86 -7.16 4.35
C VAL A 152 8.71 -8.34 4.82
N GLU A 153 8.40 -8.93 5.99
CA GLU A 153 9.11 -10.12 6.50
C GLU A 153 8.91 -11.34 5.57
N GLN A 154 7.71 -11.57 5.07
CA GLN A 154 7.46 -12.59 4.06
C GLN A 154 8.33 -12.37 2.82
N MET A 155 8.37 -11.15 2.28
CA MET A 155 9.15 -10.82 1.10
C MET A 155 10.67 -10.98 1.33
N LYS A 156 11.18 -10.65 2.52
CA LYS A 156 12.56 -10.94 2.92
C LYS A 156 12.83 -12.44 2.89
N ALA A 157 11.91 -13.24 3.40
CA ALA A 157 12.01 -14.70 3.35
C ALA A 157 11.90 -15.26 1.91
N GLU A 158 11.25 -14.53 0.99
CA GLU A 158 11.21 -14.82 -0.45
C GLU A 158 12.48 -14.37 -1.17
N GLY A 159 13.41 -13.68 -0.49
CA GLY A 159 14.72 -13.28 -1.01
C GLY A 159 14.80 -11.83 -1.52
N VAL A 160 13.84 -10.99 -1.19
CA VAL A 160 13.90 -9.55 -1.49
C VAL A 160 14.84 -8.86 -0.50
N ALA A 161 15.83 -8.12 -1.01
CA ALA A 161 16.72 -7.29 -0.21
C ALA A 161 16.19 -5.86 -0.08
N PHE A 162 16.10 -5.33 1.14
CA PHE A 162 15.64 -3.97 1.40
C PHE A 162 16.81 -3.07 1.85
N HIS A 163 16.92 -1.91 1.21
CA HIS A 163 17.89 -0.86 1.53
C HIS A 163 17.14 0.37 2.03
N TYR A 164 17.05 0.49 3.34
CA TYR A 164 16.40 1.61 4.01
C TYR A 164 17.30 2.83 4.12
N ASN A 165 16.73 4.01 4.39
CA ASN A 165 17.43 5.29 4.47
C ASN A 165 18.30 5.56 3.24
N THR A 166 17.85 5.11 2.07
CA THR A 166 18.62 5.21 0.82
C THR A 166 17.78 5.90 -0.25
N HIS A 167 18.02 7.19 -0.43
CA HIS A 167 17.29 8.02 -1.39
C HIS A 167 18.01 7.96 -2.76
N VAL A 168 17.40 7.25 -3.71
CA VAL A 168 17.91 7.20 -5.10
C VAL A 168 17.81 8.59 -5.73
N GLY A 169 18.91 9.01 -6.36
CA GLY A 169 19.10 10.37 -6.88
C GLY A 169 19.80 11.32 -5.91
N LYS A 170 20.01 10.90 -4.65
CA LYS A 170 20.72 11.68 -3.63
C LYS A 170 21.85 10.85 -3.01
N ASP A 171 21.55 9.70 -2.43
CA ASP A 171 22.51 8.81 -1.75
C ASP A 171 23.08 7.76 -2.70
N VAL A 172 22.30 7.37 -3.71
CA VAL A 172 22.69 6.45 -4.80
C VAL A 172 22.23 7.07 -6.11
N THR A 173 23.13 7.16 -7.07
CA THR A 173 22.84 7.74 -8.38
C THR A 173 22.14 6.74 -9.32
N ALA A 174 21.43 7.25 -10.33
CA ALA A 174 20.88 6.41 -11.39
C ALA A 174 21.96 5.65 -12.17
N ALA A 175 23.13 6.28 -12.37
CA ALA A 175 24.27 5.64 -13.06
C ALA A 175 24.78 4.42 -12.29
N GLU A 176 24.94 4.51 -10.97
CA GLU A 176 25.35 3.39 -10.12
C GLU A 176 24.34 2.24 -10.14
N LEU A 177 23.03 2.54 -10.24
CA LEU A 177 22.03 1.50 -10.36
C LEU A 177 22.07 0.85 -11.76
N LEU A 178 22.22 1.62 -12.82
CA LEU A 178 22.34 1.11 -14.19
C LEU A 178 23.58 0.23 -14.40
N ASP A 179 24.66 0.51 -13.68
CA ASP A 179 25.88 -0.32 -13.71
C ASP A 179 25.69 -1.65 -12.95
N LYS A 180 24.92 -1.64 -11.86
CA LYS A 180 24.79 -2.79 -10.96
C LYS A 180 23.62 -3.72 -11.29
N PHE A 181 22.59 -3.24 -11.99
CA PHE A 181 21.34 -3.96 -12.21
C PHE A 181 21.00 -4.10 -13.70
N ASP A 182 20.40 -5.22 -14.07
CA ASP A 182 19.90 -5.46 -15.43
C ASP A 182 18.66 -4.62 -15.77
N ALA A 183 17.88 -4.23 -14.74
CA ALA A 183 16.71 -3.39 -14.89
C ALA A 183 16.43 -2.58 -13.61
N ILE A 184 15.73 -1.45 -13.79
CA ILE A 184 15.29 -0.58 -12.70
C ILE A 184 13.80 -0.35 -12.86
N ALA A 185 13.02 -0.63 -11.79
CA ALA A 185 11.61 -0.30 -11.69
C ALA A 185 11.43 0.96 -10.82
N LEU A 186 10.84 2.01 -11.37
CA LEU A 186 10.57 3.25 -10.64
C LEU A 186 9.15 3.21 -10.05
N ALA A 187 9.05 3.17 -8.73
CA ALA A 187 7.81 3.13 -7.96
C ALA A 187 7.84 4.16 -6.82
N GLY A 188 8.42 5.33 -7.07
CA GLY A 188 8.66 6.39 -6.08
C GLY A 188 7.40 7.08 -5.54
N GLY A 189 6.22 6.80 -6.11
CA GLY A 189 4.95 7.42 -5.72
C GLY A 189 4.83 8.88 -6.15
N ALA A 190 3.84 9.58 -5.58
CA ALA A 190 3.59 11.01 -5.78
C ALA A 190 3.35 11.66 -4.42
N GLU A 191 4.32 12.44 -3.94
CA GLU A 191 4.26 13.07 -2.61
C GLU A 191 4.05 14.58 -2.68
N GLN A 192 4.17 15.18 -3.87
CA GLN A 192 3.93 16.60 -4.05
C GLN A 192 2.43 16.89 -4.03
N GLY A 193 1.98 17.60 -3.00
CA GLY A 193 0.59 18.05 -2.87
C GLY A 193 0.22 19.05 -3.97
N ARG A 194 -1.07 19.05 -4.36
CA ARG A 194 -1.63 20.15 -5.14
C ARG A 194 -1.79 21.36 -4.23
N ASP A 195 -1.27 22.50 -4.64
CA ASP A 195 -1.43 23.72 -3.86
C ASP A 195 -2.76 24.40 -4.18
N LEU A 196 -3.22 25.23 -3.23
CA LEU A 196 -4.37 26.11 -3.35
C LEU A 196 -3.88 27.56 -3.20
N PRO A 197 -3.49 28.23 -4.30
CA PRO A 197 -2.89 29.57 -4.26
C PRO A 197 -3.95 30.66 -4.05
N VAL A 198 -4.43 30.78 -2.82
CA VAL A 198 -5.39 31.79 -2.37
C VAL A 198 -4.75 32.73 -1.33
N PRO A 199 -5.28 33.94 -1.11
CA PRO A 199 -4.81 34.82 -0.06
C PRO A 199 -4.81 34.12 1.31
N GLY A 200 -3.69 34.21 2.03
CA GLY A 200 -3.52 33.55 3.31
C GLY A 200 -2.89 32.15 3.24
N ARG A 201 -2.55 31.64 2.05
CA ARG A 201 -1.88 30.34 1.89
C ARG A 201 -0.53 30.27 2.60
N ASP A 202 0.15 31.39 2.73
CA ASP A 202 1.45 31.60 3.36
C ASP A 202 1.38 31.82 4.88
N LEU A 203 0.19 31.85 5.47
CA LEU A 203 0.03 32.05 6.91
C LEU A 203 0.54 30.82 7.69
N TYR A 204 1.10 31.11 8.87
CA TYR A 204 1.48 30.09 9.83
C TYR A 204 0.27 29.23 10.23
N GLY A 205 0.46 27.93 10.25
CA GLY A 205 -0.60 26.97 10.59
C GLY A 205 -1.34 26.40 9.37
N VAL A 206 -0.96 26.81 8.15
CA VAL A 206 -1.50 26.24 6.91
C VAL A 206 -0.52 25.21 6.35
N TYR A 207 -0.87 23.93 6.48
CA TYR A 207 -0.01 22.80 6.13
C TYR A 207 -0.64 21.92 5.06
N PHE A 208 0.19 21.22 4.30
CA PHE A 208 -0.28 20.08 3.51
C PHE A 208 -0.56 18.87 4.41
N ALA A 209 -1.51 18.04 4.01
CA ALA A 209 -1.76 16.77 4.68
C ALA A 209 -0.49 15.90 4.79
N MET A 210 0.36 15.95 3.75
CA MET A 210 1.62 15.20 3.70
C MET A 210 2.76 15.82 4.53
N ASP A 211 2.55 16.98 5.15
CA ASP A 211 3.43 17.49 6.20
C ASP A 211 2.98 16.98 7.59
N PHE A 212 1.67 16.86 7.78
CA PHE A 212 1.04 16.48 9.05
C PHE A 212 0.99 14.97 9.28
N LEU A 213 0.41 14.20 8.35
CA LEU A 213 0.18 12.76 8.52
C LEU A 213 1.47 11.94 8.74
N PRO A 214 2.58 12.19 8.01
CA PRO A 214 3.82 11.46 8.24
C PRO A 214 4.42 11.71 9.62
N GLN A 215 4.33 12.93 10.15
CA GLN A 215 4.80 13.23 11.50
C GLN A 215 4.00 12.45 12.54
N GLN A 216 2.68 12.38 12.38
CA GLN A 216 1.83 11.68 13.34
C GLN A 216 2.03 10.16 13.25
N ASN A 217 2.12 9.59 12.04
CA ASN A 217 2.41 8.17 11.87
C ASN A 217 3.76 7.78 12.49
N ARG A 218 4.80 8.64 12.35
CA ARG A 218 6.09 8.42 13.03
C ARG A 218 5.96 8.46 14.54
N ARG A 219 5.18 9.41 15.10
CA ARG A 219 4.94 9.47 16.57
C ARG A 219 4.29 8.19 17.08
N VAL A 220 3.23 7.73 16.40
CA VAL A 220 2.54 6.49 16.77
C VAL A 220 3.47 5.29 16.64
N GLY A 221 4.30 5.25 15.59
CA GLY A 221 5.29 4.20 15.36
C GLY A 221 6.55 4.29 16.24
N GLY A 222 6.70 5.32 17.09
CA GLY A 222 7.90 5.51 17.90
C GLY A 222 9.14 5.91 17.10
N GLU A 223 8.98 6.38 15.86
CA GLU A 223 10.07 6.82 15.01
C GLU A 223 10.42 8.31 15.27
N PRO A 224 11.69 8.73 15.07
CA PRO A 224 12.06 10.12 15.14
C PRO A 224 11.31 10.98 14.11
N ILE A 225 10.82 12.15 14.56
CA ILE A 225 10.08 13.08 13.69
C ILE A 225 11.04 13.93 12.82
N GLY A 226 12.33 13.90 13.13
CA GLY A 226 13.35 14.74 12.50
C GLY A 226 13.44 16.12 13.14
N THR A 227 14.04 17.07 12.42
CA THR A 227 14.29 18.45 12.93
C THR A 227 13.16 19.42 12.62
N ASN A 228 12.08 18.98 11.97
CA ASN A 228 10.96 19.83 11.61
C ASN A 228 10.15 20.22 12.85
N GLU A 229 9.57 21.42 12.83
CA GLU A 229 8.65 21.87 13.85
C GLU A 229 7.46 20.91 13.98
N PRO A 230 7.08 20.48 15.19
CA PRO A 230 5.95 19.58 15.37
C PRO A 230 4.63 20.23 14.98
N ILE A 231 3.93 19.60 14.04
CA ILE A 231 2.56 19.97 13.70
C ILE A 231 1.63 19.23 14.65
N LEU A 232 0.94 19.98 15.53
CA LEU A 232 0.06 19.44 16.56
C LEU A 232 -1.31 20.12 16.51
N ALA A 233 -2.36 19.32 16.54
CA ALA A 233 -3.75 19.77 16.56
C ALA A 233 -4.30 19.97 17.99
N ALA A 234 -3.64 19.44 19.00
CA ALA A 234 -4.11 19.48 20.39
C ALA A 234 -4.41 20.90 20.88
N GLY A 235 -5.63 21.13 21.34
CA GLY A 235 -6.11 22.43 21.83
C GLY A 235 -6.35 23.48 20.75
N LYS A 236 -6.40 23.09 19.46
CA LYS A 236 -6.62 23.99 18.33
C LYS A 236 -7.94 23.71 17.64
N HIS A 237 -8.49 24.72 16.98
CA HIS A 237 -9.54 24.56 15.99
C HIS A 237 -8.90 24.20 14.64
N VAL A 238 -9.22 23.04 14.11
CA VAL A 238 -8.65 22.53 12.86
C VAL A 238 -9.68 22.65 11.74
N VAL A 239 -9.27 23.22 10.63
CA VAL A 239 -10.06 23.26 9.39
C VAL A 239 -9.36 22.41 8.36
N VAL A 240 -10.06 21.40 7.81
CA VAL A 240 -9.54 20.55 6.74
C VAL A 240 -10.19 20.98 5.43
N ILE A 241 -9.36 21.35 4.45
CA ILE A 241 -9.79 21.74 3.11
C ILE A 241 -9.66 20.52 2.19
N GLY A 242 -10.79 19.93 1.84
CA GLY A 242 -10.91 18.73 1.02
C GLY A 242 -11.69 17.62 1.72
N GLY A 243 -12.50 16.88 0.95
CA GLY A 243 -13.44 15.85 1.45
C GLY A 243 -13.12 14.42 1.00
N GLY A 244 -11.93 14.17 0.45
CA GLY A 244 -11.48 12.82 0.08
C GLY A 244 -10.89 12.03 1.26
N ASP A 245 -10.40 10.82 0.99
CA ASP A 245 -9.81 9.93 2.01
C ASP A 245 -8.69 10.60 2.82
N THR A 246 -7.81 11.34 2.15
CA THR A 246 -6.73 12.09 2.84
C THR A 246 -7.30 13.14 3.81
N GLY A 247 -8.37 13.83 3.44
CA GLY A 247 -9.07 14.78 4.33
C GLY A 247 -9.67 14.06 5.54
N SER A 248 -10.32 12.92 5.33
CA SER A 248 -10.84 12.06 6.40
C SER A 248 -9.73 11.59 7.35
N ASP A 249 -8.56 11.24 6.81
CA ASP A 249 -7.39 10.85 7.60
C ASP A 249 -6.88 12.00 8.47
N CYS A 250 -6.85 13.22 7.91
CA CYS A 250 -6.49 14.42 8.67
C CYS A 250 -7.47 14.71 9.80
N ILE A 251 -8.78 14.58 9.56
CA ILE A 251 -9.81 14.77 10.59
C ILE A 251 -9.65 13.76 11.72
N GLY A 252 -9.55 12.46 11.38
CA GLY A 252 -9.40 11.41 12.38
C GLY A 252 -8.07 11.45 13.15
N THR A 253 -7.06 12.14 12.60
CA THR A 253 -5.74 12.28 13.22
C THR A 253 -5.65 13.54 14.08
N SER A 254 -6.51 14.53 13.87
CA SER A 254 -6.55 15.82 14.60
C SER A 254 -7.35 15.71 15.87
#